data_2cdf0f71f3d68eb0a22e3598d088b6bd
#
_entry.id   2cdf0f71f3d68eb0a22e3598d088b6bd
#
_cell.length_a   1.000
_cell.length_b   1.000
_cell.length_c   1.000
_cell.angle_alpha   90.00
_cell.angle_beta   90.00
_cell.angle_gamma   90.00
#
_symmetry.space_group_name_H-M   'P 1'
#
loop_
_entity.id
_entity.type
_entity.pdbx_description
1 polymer ?
#
loop_
_entity_poly.entity_id
_entity_poly.type
_entity_poly.pdbx_seq_one_letter_code
_entity_poly.pdbx_strand_id
1 'polypeptide(L)'
;DVVIEEPTVSLVGTASYQPHGTVDRHRIPFRKKDIQTLDTTFSDAFRKIVRNNRELHRQHIDQLASQVVRQIEQSYADSDLSPTRIADSLGMSSAYLGRIFRESTQTSISQYLNQTRIRRAEELLRETEQPVETVAGLVGFSNPKYFYVVFKNITGQTPLQFRKAVHSASEKN
;
A
#
# COMPACT_ATOMS: atom_id res chain seq x y z
N ASP A 1 -46.02 24.23 -39.00
CA ASP A 1 -45.51 22.85 -38.71
C ASP A 1 -44.05 22.79 -39.11
N VAL A 2 -43.18 22.82 -38.10
CA VAL A 2 -41.72 22.70 -38.29
C VAL A 2 -41.43 21.20 -38.15
N VAL A 3 -41.10 20.54 -39.26
CA VAL A 3 -40.59 19.17 -39.24
C VAL A 3 -39.12 19.21 -38.76
N ILE A 4 -38.89 18.80 -37.56
CA ILE A 4 -37.52 18.63 -37.04
C ILE A 4 -36.99 17.29 -37.59
N GLU A 5 -36.12 17.34 -38.60
CA GLU A 5 -35.41 16.16 -39.07
C GLU A 5 -34.44 15.70 -37.96
N GLU A 6 -34.53 14.43 -37.56
CA GLU A 6 -33.61 13.82 -36.60
C GLU A 6 -32.18 13.74 -37.18
N PRO A 7 -31.13 14.08 -36.39
CA PRO A 7 -29.77 13.97 -36.87
C PRO A 7 -29.37 12.51 -37.09
N THR A 8 -29.08 12.14 -38.33
CA THR A 8 -28.50 10.84 -38.69
C THR A 8 -26.98 10.86 -38.43
N VAL A 9 -26.51 10.08 -37.46
CA VAL A 9 -25.09 9.87 -37.23
C VAL A 9 -24.59 8.76 -38.15
N SER A 10 -23.67 9.09 -39.07
CA SER A 10 -23.03 8.12 -39.96
C SER A 10 -21.73 7.61 -39.33
N LEU A 11 -21.71 6.35 -38.86
CA LEU A 11 -20.48 5.65 -38.53
C LEU A 11 -19.84 5.10 -39.79
N VAL A 12 -18.69 5.66 -40.19
CA VAL A 12 -17.89 5.14 -41.30
C VAL A 12 -17.07 3.98 -40.73
N GLY A 13 -17.50 2.74 -40.98
CA GLY A 13 -16.70 1.55 -40.72
C GLY A 13 -15.48 1.54 -41.64
N THR A 14 -14.31 1.27 -41.10
CA THR A 14 -13.06 1.02 -41.86
C THR A 14 -13.23 -0.25 -42.67
N ALA A 15 -13.67 -0.10 -43.95
CA ALA A 15 -13.63 -1.19 -44.92
C ALA A 15 -12.17 -1.41 -45.34
N SER A 16 -11.69 -2.65 -45.26
CA SER A 16 -10.44 -3.08 -45.85
C SER A 16 -10.38 -2.74 -47.35
N TYR A 17 -9.37 -2.01 -47.77
CA TYR A 17 -9.14 -1.61 -49.12
C TYR A 17 -9.04 -2.81 -50.09
N GLN A 18 -9.99 -2.95 -50.99
CA GLN A 18 -9.88 -3.77 -52.18
C GLN A 18 -9.85 -2.85 -53.41
N PRO A 19 -8.85 -2.99 -54.31
CA PRO A 19 -8.60 -1.99 -55.34
C PRO A 19 -9.56 -1.99 -56.54
N HIS A 20 -10.54 -2.85 -56.63
CA HIS A 20 -11.52 -2.89 -57.76
C HIS A 20 -12.92 -3.31 -57.29
N GLY A 21 -13.63 -2.42 -56.64
CA GLY A 21 -15.01 -2.64 -56.30
C GLY A 21 -15.73 -1.33 -55.96
N THR A 22 -16.92 -1.14 -56.48
CA THR A 22 -17.85 -0.09 -56.10
C THR A 22 -18.16 -0.21 -54.64
N VAL A 23 -17.80 0.80 -53.85
CA VAL A 23 -18.16 0.86 -52.42
C VAL A 23 -19.67 1.06 -52.31
N ASP A 24 -20.37 0.00 -52.00
CA ASP A 24 -21.79 0.06 -51.67
C ASP A 24 -21.94 0.70 -50.29
N ARG A 25 -22.31 1.97 -50.28
CA ARG A 25 -22.55 2.72 -49.02
C ARG A 25 -23.92 2.34 -48.48
N HIS A 26 -24.01 1.18 -47.82
CA HIS A 26 -25.17 0.88 -47.02
C HIS A 26 -25.21 1.81 -45.80
N ARG A 27 -26.09 2.79 -45.84
CA ARG A 27 -26.46 3.55 -44.64
C ARG A 27 -27.23 2.60 -43.73
N ILE A 28 -26.61 2.15 -42.67
CA ILE A 28 -27.32 1.44 -41.58
C ILE A 28 -28.01 2.51 -40.73
N PRO A 29 -29.35 2.60 -40.72
CA PRO A 29 -30.03 3.56 -39.90
C PRO A 29 -29.95 3.15 -38.43
N PHE A 30 -29.17 3.89 -37.63
CA PHE A 30 -29.18 3.74 -36.18
C PHE A 30 -30.39 4.47 -35.61
N ARG A 31 -31.25 3.73 -34.88
CA ARG A 31 -32.33 4.34 -34.12
C ARG A 31 -31.78 4.96 -32.85
N LYS A 32 -32.42 6.01 -32.34
CA LYS A 32 -32.06 6.66 -31.07
C LYS A 32 -31.92 5.66 -29.93
N LYS A 33 -32.73 4.59 -29.91
CA LYS A 33 -32.67 3.50 -28.95
C LYS A 33 -31.36 2.69 -29.06
N ASP A 34 -30.84 2.49 -30.27
CA ASP A 34 -29.63 1.72 -30.53
C ASP A 34 -28.40 2.52 -30.04
N ILE A 35 -28.41 3.83 -30.23
CA ILE A 35 -27.34 4.75 -29.70
C ILE A 35 -27.38 4.77 -28.19
N GLN A 36 -28.52 4.85 -27.53
CA GLN A 36 -28.65 4.81 -26.09
C GLN A 36 -28.16 3.48 -25.50
N THR A 37 -28.46 2.37 -26.16
CA THR A 37 -28.00 1.04 -25.74
C THR A 37 -26.49 0.91 -25.87
N LEU A 38 -25.86 1.43 -26.93
CA LEU A 38 -24.42 1.46 -27.12
C LEU A 38 -23.75 2.33 -26.04
N ASP A 39 -24.30 3.52 -25.75
CA ASP A 39 -23.77 4.43 -24.74
C ASP A 39 -23.80 3.82 -23.34
N THR A 40 -24.91 3.18 -22.96
CA THR A 40 -25.01 2.48 -21.66
C THR A 40 -24.06 1.30 -21.57
N THR A 41 -23.97 0.48 -22.62
CA THR A 41 -23.06 -0.68 -22.65
C THR A 41 -21.60 -0.24 -22.56
N PHE A 42 -21.21 0.81 -23.31
CA PHE A 42 -19.86 1.36 -23.26
C PHE A 42 -19.55 1.96 -21.88
N SER A 43 -20.47 2.71 -21.30
CA SER A 43 -20.34 3.30 -19.98
C SER A 43 -20.15 2.23 -18.89
N ASP A 44 -20.89 1.13 -18.96
CA ASP A 44 -20.79 0.02 -18.01
C ASP A 44 -19.48 -0.75 -18.18
N ALA A 45 -19.06 -1.01 -19.41
CA ALA A 45 -17.77 -1.63 -19.70
C ALA A 45 -16.60 -0.76 -19.19
N PHE A 46 -16.67 0.55 -19.44
CA PHE A 46 -15.66 1.50 -18.94
C PHE A 46 -15.61 1.55 -17.42
N ARG A 47 -16.76 1.62 -16.74
CA ARG A 47 -16.84 1.56 -15.26
C ARG A 47 -16.24 0.26 -14.71
N LYS A 48 -16.49 -0.86 -15.36
CA LYS A 48 -15.93 -2.16 -14.99
C LYS A 48 -14.41 -2.18 -15.13
N ILE A 49 -13.86 -1.65 -16.22
CA ILE A 49 -12.40 -1.53 -16.45
C ILE A 49 -11.76 -0.66 -15.36
N VAL A 50 -12.34 0.51 -15.08
CA VAL A 50 -11.82 1.43 -14.05
C VAL A 50 -11.85 0.77 -12.67
N ARG A 51 -12.92 0.05 -12.35
CA ARG A 51 -13.04 -0.69 -11.07
C ARG A 51 -11.98 -1.79 -10.95
N ASN A 52 -11.81 -2.60 -11.99
CA ASN A 52 -10.81 -3.66 -12.01
C ASN A 52 -9.39 -3.10 -11.86
N ASN A 53 -9.06 -2.00 -12.57
CA ASN A 53 -7.74 -1.37 -12.47
C ASN A 53 -7.48 -0.84 -11.05
N ARG A 54 -8.47 -0.25 -10.39
CA ARG A 54 -8.34 0.20 -9.00
C ARG A 54 -8.11 -0.96 -8.05
N GLU A 55 -8.83 -2.06 -8.24
CA GLU A 55 -8.67 -3.25 -7.41
C GLU A 55 -7.29 -3.89 -7.59
N LEU A 56 -6.81 -4.07 -8.82
CA LEU A 56 -5.47 -4.56 -9.11
C LEU A 56 -4.38 -3.67 -8.50
N HIS A 57 -4.55 -2.35 -8.60
CA HIS A 57 -3.63 -1.39 -8.01
C HIS A 57 -3.60 -1.51 -6.48
N ARG A 58 -4.76 -1.62 -5.84
CA ARG A 58 -4.87 -1.82 -4.39
C ARG A 58 -4.20 -3.12 -3.94
N GLN A 59 -4.48 -4.23 -4.62
CA GLN A 59 -3.86 -5.52 -4.33
C GLN A 59 -2.33 -5.45 -4.44
N HIS A 60 -1.81 -4.76 -5.45
CA HIS A 60 -0.37 -4.56 -5.60
C HIS A 60 0.23 -3.76 -4.42
N ILE A 61 -0.43 -2.67 -3.99
CA ILE A 61 -0.03 -1.88 -2.82
C ILE A 61 0.01 -2.75 -1.56
N ASP A 62 -1.03 -3.53 -1.31
CA ASP A 62 -1.12 -4.39 -0.12
C ASP A 62 -0.08 -5.52 -0.13
N GLN A 63 0.23 -6.07 -1.31
CA GLN A 63 1.31 -7.05 -1.47
C GLN A 63 2.68 -6.45 -1.13
N LEU A 64 3.00 -5.26 -1.64
CA LEU A 64 4.26 -4.57 -1.35
C LEU A 64 4.36 -4.20 0.14
N ALA A 65 3.31 -3.68 0.73
CA ALA A 65 3.28 -3.39 2.16
C ALA A 65 3.52 -4.65 3.00
N SER A 66 2.91 -5.77 2.62
CA SER A 66 3.10 -7.07 3.28
C SER A 66 4.54 -7.59 3.16
N GLN A 67 5.22 -7.33 2.05
CA GLN A 67 6.64 -7.68 1.88
C GLN A 67 7.52 -6.85 2.82
N VAL A 68 7.28 -5.54 2.94
CA VAL A 68 7.99 -4.66 3.87
C VAL A 68 7.80 -5.11 5.31
N VAL A 69 6.57 -5.39 5.72
CA VAL A 69 6.24 -5.90 7.06
C VAL A 69 7.02 -7.18 7.35
N ARG A 70 7.00 -8.15 6.44
CA ARG A 70 7.69 -9.41 6.58
C ARG A 70 9.21 -9.21 6.71
N GLN A 71 9.80 -8.34 5.92
CA GLN A 71 11.23 -8.04 6.00
C GLN A 71 11.59 -7.39 7.35
N ILE A 72 10.75 -6.48 7.85
CA ILE A 72 10.95 -5.89 9.18
C ILE A 72 10.87 -6.95 10.27
N GLU A 73 9.84 -7.79 10.28
CA GLU A 73 9.67 -8.84 11.30
C GLU A 73 10.80 -9.87 11.29
N GLN A 74 11.41 -10.12 10.14
CA GLN A 74 12.57 -11.03 10.01
C GLN A 74 13.92 -10.42 10.40
N SER A 75 14.06 -9.10 10.23
CA SER A 75 15.36 -8.44 10.28
C SER A 75 15.40 -7.21 11.21
N TYR A 76 14.40 -7.01 12.07
CA TYR A 76 14.33 -5.84 12.97
C TYR A 76 15.56 -5.67 13.86
N ALA A 77 16.22 -6.76 14.22
CA ALA A 77 17.42 -6.76 15.07
C ALA A 77 18.69 -6.26 14.36
N ASP A 78 18.69 -6.19 13.03
CA ASP A 78 19.78 -5.57 12.28
C ASP A 78 19.75 -4.06 12.47
N SER A 79 20.78 -3.50 13.13
CA SER A 79 20.91 -2.07 13.42
C SER A 79 20.97 -1.20 12.15
N ASP A 80 21.42 -1.78 11.04
CA ASP A 80 21.53 -1.10 9.74
C ASP A 80 20.24 -1.15 8.93
N LEU A 81 19.22 -1.92 9.37
CA LEU A 81 17.95 -1.96 8.68
C LEU A 81 17.29 -0.57 8.71
N SER A 82 17.01 -0.06 7.52
CA SER A 82 16.45 1.27 7.30
C SER A 82 15.43 1.25 6.16
N PRO A 83 14.54 2.24 6.07
CA PRO A 83 13.61 2.35 4.91
C PRO A 83 14.32 2.34 3.56
N THR A 84 15.51 2.93 3.47
CA THR A 84 16.33 2.95 2.26
C THR A 84 16.80 1.54 1.90
N ARG A 85 17.39 0.80 2.84
CA ARG A 85 17.84 -0.58 2.59
C ARG A 85 16.69 -1.51 2.21
N ILE A 86 15.52 -1.33 2.82
CA ILE A 86 14.31 -2.09 2.43
C ILE A 86 13.91 -1.74 1.00
N ALA A 87 13.88 -0.46 0.63
CA ALA A 87 13.53 -0.02 -0.71
C ALA A 87 14.54 -0.54 -1.76
N ASP A 88 15.84 -0.47 -1.47
CA ASP A 88 16.91 -0.97 -2.33
C ASP A 88 16.78 -2.49 -2.57
N SER A 89 16.45 -3.25 -1.52
CA SER A 89 16.25 -4.71 -1.65
C SER A 89 15.06 -5.09 -2.54
N LEU A 90 14.08 -4.20 -2.66
CA LEU A 90 12.90 -4.36 -3.52
C LEU A 90 13.08 -3.69 -4.91
N GLY A 91 14.24 -3.10 -5.19
CA GLY A 91 14.52 -2.39 -6.44
C GLY A 91 13.69 -1.12 -6.63
N MET A 92 13.31 -0.46 -5.53
CA MET A 92 12.41 0.70 -5.52
C MET A 92 13.07 1.94 -4.90
N SER A 93 12.57 3.13 -5.25
CA SER A 93 12.95 4.34 -4.53
C SER A 93 12.29 4.38 -3.14
N SER A 94 13.02 4.88 -2.12
CA SER A 94 12.51 5.03 -0.74
C SER A 94 11.26 5.91 -0.69
N ALA A 95 11.17 6.94 -1.54
CA ALA A 95 10.02 7.82 -1.62
C ALA A 95 8.76 7.10 -2.12
N TYR A 96 8.90 6.28 -3.17
CA TYR A 96 7.80 5.49 -3.72
C TYR A 96 7.32 4.44 -2.73
N LEU A 97 8.24 3.64 -2.18
CA LEU A 97 7.91 2.61 -1.20
C LEU A 97 7.29 3.19 0.07
N GLY A 98 7.82 4.32 0.56
CA GLY A 98 7.28 5.01 1.74
C GLY A 98 5.85 5.53 1.54
N ARG A 99 5.54 6.03 0.33
CA ARG A 99 4.18 6.45 -0.04
C ARG A 99 3.21 5.26 -0.05
N ILE A 100 3.58 4.18 -0.75
CA ILE A 100 2.77 2.95 -0.84
C ILE A 100 2.53 2.34 0.55
N PHE A 101 3.58 2.22 1.36
CA PHE A 101 3.48 1.66 2.69
C PHE A 101 2.53 2.47 3.59
N ARG A 102 2.63 3.81 3.52
CA ARG A 102 1.72 4.69 4.27
C ARG A 102 0.29 4.61 3.77
N GLU A 103 0.07 4.44 2.48
CA GLU A 103 -1.26 4.27 1.90
C GLU A 103 -1.95 3.01 2.41
N SER A 104 -1.23 1.88 2.52
CA SER A 104 -1.77 0.62 3.01
C SER A 104 -1.87 0.56 4.54
N THR A 105 -0.85 1.03 5.27
CA THR A 105 -0.72 0.79 6.73
C THR A 105 -1.02 1.99 7.61
N GLN A 106 -1.23 3.17 7.02
CA GLN A 106 -1.44 4.47 7.69
C GLN A 106 -0.26 4.89 8.58
N THR A 107 0.91 4.24 8.45
CA THR A 107 2.13 4.56 9.22
C THR A 107 3.36 4.61 8.31
N SER A 108 4.46 5.21 8.77
CA SER A 108 5.70 5.16 8.02
C SER A 108 6.49 3.89 8.29
N ILE A 109 7.35 3.47 7.34
CA ILE A 109 8.24 2.31 7.51
C ILE A 109 9.13 2.47 8.76
N SER A 110 9.68 3.67 9.02
CA SER A 110 10.48 3.94 10.21
C SER A 110 9.69 3.80 11.51
N GLN A 111 8.44 4.28 11.52
CA GLN A 111 7.58 4.13 12.69
C GLN A 111 7.22 2.67 12.93
N TYR A 112 6.87 1.92 11.89
CA TYR A 112 6.57 0.50 12.00
C TYR A 112 7.79 -0.30 12.51
N LEU A 113 9.00 -0.03 11.97
CA LEU A 113 10.24 -0.66 12.43
C LEU A 113 10.51 -0.36 13.92
N ASN A 114 10.38 0.91 14.33
CA ASN A 114 10.55 1.28 15.72
C ASN A 114 9.52 0.61 16.64
N GLN A 115 8.25 0.57 16.24
CA GLN A 115 7.19 -0.12 16.99
C GLN A 115 7.48 -1.61 17.15
N THR A 116 7.95 -2.28 16.08
CA THR A 116 8.34 -3.69 16.13
C THR A 116 9.53 -3.90 17.09
N ARG A 117 10.57 -3.07 17.01
CA ARG A 117 11.73 -3.13 17.92
C ARG A 117 11.31 -2.91 19.37
N ILE A 118 10.46 -1.92 19.64
CA ILE A 118 10.00 -1.65 21.02
C ILE A 118 9.16 -2.80 21.56
N ARG A 119 8.24 -3.37 20.78
CA ARG A 119 7.45 -4.54 21.19
C ARG A 119 8.38 -5.71 21.60
N ARG A 120 9.43 -5.97 20.81
CA ARG A 120 10.43 -7.00 21.14
C ARG A 120 11.25 -6.64 22.38
N ALA A 121 11.55 -5.36 22.57
CA ALA A 121 12.22 -4.89 23.79
C ALA A 121 11.34 -5.07 25.04
N GLU A 122 10.05 -4.82 24.96
CA GLU A 122 9.10 -5.06 26.05
C GLU A 122 9.07 -6.55 26.45
N GLU A 123 9.10 -7.46 25.48
CA GLU A 123 9.17 -8.91 25.71
C GLU A 123 10.46 -9.25 26.48
N LEU A 124 11.63 -8.81 25.99
CA LEU A 124 12.93 -9.04 26.65
C LEU A 124 13.03 -8.42 28.04
N LEU A 125 12.50 -7.20 28.22
CA LEU A 125 12.50 -6.52 29.52
C LEU A 125 11.61 -7.22 30.55
N ARG A 126 10.60 -7.94 30.11
CA ARG A 126 9.69 -8.73 30.96
C ARG A 126 10.30 -10.07 31.34
N GLU A 127 10.98 -10.73 30.39
CA GLU A 127 11.44 -12.10 30.50
C GLU A 127 12.87 -12.23 31.03
N THR A 128 13.65 -11.14 31.03
CA THR A 128 15.08 -11.18 31.38
C THR A 128 15.49 -10.02 32.27
N GLU A 129 16.58 -10.25 33.04
CA GLU A 129 17.27 -9.22 33.83
C GLU A 129 18.43 -8.54 33.09
N GLN A 130 18.51 -8.69 31.77
CA GLN A 130 19.58 -8.10 30.98
C GLN A 130 19.60 -6.57 31.10
N PRO A 131 20.81 -5.93 31.11
CA PRO A 131 20.92 -4.48 31.09
C PRO A 131 20.10 -3.86 29.95
N VAL A 132 19.46 -2.71 30.19
CA VAL A 132 18.62 -2.04 29.19
C VAL A 132 19.39 -1.72 27.91
N GLU A 133 20.68 -1.38 28.04
CA GLU A 133 21.57 -1.11 26.92
C GLU A 133 21.79 -2.37 26.05
N THR A 134 21.93 -3.53 26.73
CA THR A 134 21.99 -4.82 26.01
C THR A 134 20.73 -5.13 25.27
N VAL A 135 19.57 -4.94 25.91
CA VAL A 135 18.25 -5.11 25.26
C VAL A 135 18.11 -4.19 24.05
N ALA A 136 18.51 -2.91 24.18
CA ALA A 136 18.50 -1.97 23.07
C ALA A 136 19.30 -2.49 21.86
N GLY A 137 20.51 -3.00 22.11
CA GLY A 137 21.35 -3.61 21.06
C GLY A 137 20.72 -4.85 20.42
N LEU A 138 20.15 -5.76 21.24
CA LEU A 138 19.50 -6.99 20.76
C LEU A 138 18.30 -6.73 19.84
N VAL A 139 17.62 -5.62 20.05
CA VAL A 139 16.46 -5.25 19.19
C VAL A 139 16.83 -4.27 18.06
N GLY A 140 18.13 -4.05 17.80
CA GLY A 140 18.62 -3.31 16.65
C GLY A 140 18.80 -1.80 16.84
N PHE A 141 18.84 -1.29 18.08
CA PHE A 141 19.22 0.10 18.33
C PHE A 141 20.72 0.23 18.56
N SER A 142 21.44 0.83 17.63
CA SER A 142 22.87 1.14 17.78
C SER A 142 23.15 2.26 18.79
N ASN A 143 22.17 3.12 19.08
CA ASN A 143 22.27 4.22 20.02
C ASN A 143 21.30 4.04 21.19
N PRO A 144 21.80 3.70 22.40
CA PRO A 144 20.95 3.53 23.58
C PRO A 144 20.15 4.78 23.97
N LYS A 145 20.72 5.98 23.81
CA LYS A 145 19.99 7.23 24.12
C LYS A 145 18.76 7.39 23.22
N TYR A 146 18.91 7.08 21.93
CA TYR A 146 17.80 7.10 21.00
C TYR A 146 16.75 6.04 21.35
N PHE A 147 17.16 4.85 21.76
CA PHE A 147 16.24 3.81 22.25
C PHE A 147 15.39 4.30 23.41
N TYR A 148 15.97 4.94 24.43
CA TYR A 148 15.21 5.48 25.57
C TYR A 148 14.14 6.48 25.12
N VAL A 149 14.45 7.37 24.17
CA VAL A 149 13.51 8.34 23.63
C VAL A 149 12.37 7.65 22.90
N VAL A 150 12.68 6.71 22.00
CA VAL A 150 11.68 5.98 21.20
C VAL A 150 10.81 5.13 22.10
N PHE A 151 11.41 4.40 23.05
CA PHE A 151 10.66 3.56 24.00
C PHE A 151 9.66 4.37 24.80
N LYS A 152 10.11 5.51 25.39
CA LYS A 152 9.23 6.39 26.16
C LYS A 152 8.11 7.00 25.29
N ASN A 153 8.40 7.38 24.05
CA ASN A 153 7.41 7.96 23.16
C ASN A 153 6.32 6.94 22.77
N ILE A 154 6.68 5.66 22.63
CA ILE A 154 5.73 4.61 22.23
C ILE A 154 4.96 4.07 23.43
N THR A 155 5.64 3.83 24.57
CA THR A 155 5.05 3.15 25.75
C THR A 155 4.56 4.10 26.83
N GLY A 156 4.92 5.38 26.78
CA GLY A 156 4.62 6.39 27.79
C GLY A 156 5.56 6.37 29.01
N GLN A 157 6.46 5.40 29.11
CA GLN A 157 7.37 5.25 30.26
C GLN A 157 8.78 4.86 29.83
N THR A 158 9.76 5.04 30.72
CA THR A 158 11.13 4.61 30.40
C THR A 158 11.26 3.08 30.49
N PRO A 159 12.28 2.47 29.82
CA PRO A 159 12.51 1.02 29.91
C PRO A 159 12.69 0.51 31.35
N LEU A 160 13.36 1.28 32.20
CA LEU A 160 13.53 0.93 33.61
C LEU A 160 12.22 0.99 34.41
N GLN A 161 11.38 1.99 34.15
CA GLN A 161 10.04 2.08 34.76
C GLN A 161 9.16 0.92 34.31
N PHE A 162 9.20 0.58 33.03
CA PHE A 162 8.47 -0.55 32.47
C PHE A 162 8.89 -1.86 33.17
N ARG A 163 10.19 -2.17 33.22
CA ARG A 163 10.70 -3.37 33.90
C ARG A 163 10.23 -3.46 35.35
N LYS A 164 10.41 -2.36 36.11
CA LYS A 164 10.01 -2.32 37.53
C LYS A 164 8.48 -2.57 37.70
N ALA A 165 7.67 -1.99 36.84
CA ALA A 165 6.22 -2.18 36.90
C ALA A 165 5.81 -3.64 36.63
N VAL A 166 6.42 -4.28 35.64
CA VAL A 166 6.12 -5.67 35.25
C VAL A 166 6.55 -6.66 36.35
N HIS A 167 7.75 -6.52 36.92
CA HIS A 167 8.25 -7.41 37.98
C HIS A 167 7.46 -7.23 39.28
N SER A 168 7.11 -6.00 39.64
CA SER A 168 6.24 -5.74 40.82
C SER A 168 4.84 -6.32 40.70
N ALA A 169 4.33 -6.50 39.48
CA ALA A 169 3.04 -7.14 39.22
C ALA A 169 3.13 -8.67 39.31
N SER A 170 4.27 -9.25 38.95
CA SER A 170 4.50 -10.71 39.02
C SER A 170 4.69 -11.23 40.44
N GLU A 171 5.20 -10.39 41.38
CA GLU A 171 5.39 -10.77 42.79
C GLU A 171 4.08 -10.76 43.60
N LYS A 172 2.98 -10.19 43.07
CA LYS A 172 1.67 -10.08 43.74
C LYS A 172 0.66 -11.15 43.32
N ASN A 173 1.03 -12.06 42.46
CA ASN A 173 0.21 -13.18 41.98
C ASN A 173 0.76 -14.52 42.45
#